data_ba4fd5f1d0a29395173f9290eabac7bb
#
_entry.id   ba4fd5f1d0a29395173f9290eabac7bb
#
_cell.length_a   1.000
_cell.length_b   1.000
_cell.length_c   1.000
_cell.angle_alpha   90.00
_cell.angle_beta   90.00
_cell.angle_gamma   90.00
#
_symmetry.space_group_name_H-M   'P 1'
#
loop_
_entity.id
_entity.type
_entity.pdbx_description
1 polymer ?
#
loop_
_entity_poly.entity_id
_entity_poly.type
_entity_poly.pdbx_seq_one_letter_code
_entity_poly.pdbx_strand_id
1 'polypeptide(L)'
;EISEEAGNVIAENLAAINAQKEAWLAGTTVEEVSITSEDGLTLKGDLFAGDEDSHRWLLGIHGYTGQRSDMQNIASFYGKQGYHVLTPDMRAHGESEGKYIGMGWLDRKDVLQWIDFIIARDPQAEIILHGVSMGGATVMMVSGEELPENVKGIVEDCGYTSVWDIFADELAYLFHLPTFPMLDAANLMSKIRAGYDFREASAVKQVAKSTVPMVFIHGSEDNFV
;
A
#
# COMPACT_ATOMS: atom_id res chain seq x y z
N GLU A 1 21.58 6.49 19.23
CA GLU A 1 20.96 5.69 20.32
C GLU A 1 19.76 6.46 20.87
N ILE A 2 18.59 5.81 20.92
CA ILE A 2 17.37 6.38 21.54
C ILE A 2 17.57 6.35 23.05
N SER A 3 17.29 7.45 23.76
CA SER A 3 17.34 7.47 25.22
C SER A 3 16.31 6.50 25.83
N GLU A 4 16.59 5.96 27.02
CA GLU A 4 15.67 5.07 27.74
C GLU A 4 14.29 5.71 27.96
N GLU A 5 14.26 7.01 28.27
CA GLU A 5 13.03 7.79 28.45
C GLU A 5 12.22 7.88 27.14
N ALA A 6 12.89 8.17 26.01
CA ALA A 6 12.22 8.20 24.71
C ALA A 6 11.73 6.79 24.29
N GLY A 7 12.51 5.73 24.58
CA GLY A 7 12.09 4.36 24.35
C GLY A 7 10.83 3.98 25.14
N ASN A 8 10.71 4.41 26.40
CA ASN A 8 9.54 4.15 27.22
C ASN A 8 8.29 4.89 26.68
N VAL A 9 8.43 6.15 26.30
CA VAL A 9 7.32 6.94 25.70
C VAL A 9 6.83 6.29 24.39
N ILE A 10 7.74 5.81 23.55
CA ILE A 10 7.39 5.10 22.31
C ILE A 10 6.62 3.81 22.64
N ALA A 11 7.11 3.03 23.61
CA ALA A 11 6.46 1.78 24.01
C ALA A 11 5.04 2.01 24.56
N GLU A 12 4.84 3.04 25.41
CA GLU A 12 3.53 3.41 25.95
C GLU A 12 2.57 3.86 24.85
N ASN A 13 3.04 4.67 23.89
CA ASN A 13 2.23 5.12 22.76
C ASN A 13 1.81 3.93 21.87
N LEU A 14 2.74 3.02 21.57
CA LEU A 14 2.44 1.81 20.79
C LEU A 14 1.44 0.91 21.50
N ALA A 15 1.56 0.75 22.82
CA ALA A 15 0.60 -0.02 23.62
C ALA A 15 -0.81 0.63 23.58
N ALA A 16 -0.89 1.96 23.69
CA ALA A 16 -2.15 2.69 23.59
C ALA A 16 -2.80 2.56 22.20
N ILE A 17 -2.01 2.68 21.14
CA ILE A 17 -2.47 2.51 19.74
C ILE A 17 -3.00 1.08 19.54
N ASN A 18 -2.25 0.07 20.01
CA ASN A 18 -2.67 -1.34 19.90
C ASN A 18 -3.96 -1.61 20.69
N ALA A 19 -4.08 -1.09 21.91
CA ALA A 19 -5.31 -1.24 22.70
C ALA A 19 -6.54 -0.61 22.01
N GLN A 20 -6.35 0.55 21.37
CA GLN A 20 -7.40 1.22 20.60
C GLN A 20 -7.80 0.43 19.34
N LYS A 21 -6.82 -0.16 18.65
CA LYS A 21 -7.06 -1.05 17.51
C LYS A 21 -7.86 -2.27 17.92
N GLU A 22 -7.44 -2.98 18.98
CA GLU A 22 -8.14 -4.18 19.46
C GLU A 22 -9.58 -3.87 19.88
N ALA A 23 -9.80 -2.74 20.58
CA ALA A 23 -11.16 -2.31 20.97
C ALA A 23 -12.04 -2.01 19.74
N TRP A 24 -11.47 -1.39 18.69
CA TRP A 24 -12.19 -1.13 17.45
C TRP A 24 -12.49 -2.42 16.70
N LEU A 25 -11.54 -3.33 16.56
CA LEU A 25 -11.73 -4.63 15.90
C LEU A 25 -12.82 -5.46 16.57
N ALA A 26 -12.86 -5.46 17.91
CA ALA A 26 -13.87 -6.19 18.67
C ALA A 26 -15.32 -5.67 18.46
N GLY A 27 -15.47 -4.40 18.07
CA GLY A 27 -16.76 -3.76 17.83
C GLY A 27 -17.15 -3.62 16.36
N THR A 28 -16.28 -3.99 15.42
CA THR A 28 -16.48 -3.75 13.99
C THR A 28 -16.81 -5.05 13.26
N THR A 29 -17.81 -4.99 12.37
CA THR A 29 -18.10 -6.09 11.45
C THR A 29 -17.06 -6.15 10.34
N VAL A 30 -16.49 -7.32 10.13
CA VAL A 30 -15.52 -7.59 9.07
C VAL A 30 -16.10 -8.58 8.08
N GLU A 31 -16.04 -8.25 6.79
CA GLU A 31 -16.42 -9.13 5.67
C GLU A 31 -15.14 -9.47 4.89
N GLU A 32 -14.85 -10.77 4.72
CA GLU A 32 -13.84 -11.16 3.75
C GLU A 32 -14.39 -10.99 2.35
N VAL A 33 -13.65 -10.28 1.51
CA VAL A 33 -14.02 -9.98 0.13
C VAL A 33 -12.95 -10.45 -0.85
N SER A 34 -13.32 -10.63 -2.11
CA SER A 34 -12.37 -10.98 -3.16
C SER A 34 -12.72 -10.34 -4.49
N ILE A 35 -11.68 -10.11 -5.29
CA ILE A 35 -11.78 -9.73 -6.70
C ILE A 35 -10.96 -10.67 -7.55
N THR A 36 -11.18 -10.64 -8.85
CA THR A 36 -10.31 -11.31 -9.83
C THR A 36 -9.52 -10.25 -10.57
N SER A 37 -8.18 -10.32 -10.53
CA SER A 37 -7.31 -9.38 -11.24
C SER A 37 -7.44 -9.51 -12.77
N GLU A 38 -6.94 -8.52 -13.52
CA GLU A 38 -6.95 -8.56 -15.00
C GLU A 38 -6.23 -9.79 -15.57
N ASP A 39 -5.22 -10.27 -14.88
CA ASP A 39 -4.43 -11.46 -15.24
C ASP A 39 -4.93 -12.76 -14.58
N GLY A 40 -6.14 -12.72 -13.95
CA GLY A 40 -6.88 -13.88 -13.48
C GLY A 40 -6.51 -14.36 -12.08
N LEU A 41 -5.80 -13.58 -11.27
CA LEU A 41 -5.50 -13.92 -9.88
C LEU A 41 -6.71 -13.64 -8.99
N THR A 42 -6.98 -14.52 -8.04
CA THR A 42 -7.91 -14.24 -6.94
C THR A 42 -7.20 -13.42 -5.88
N LEU A 43 -7.65 -12.19 -5.65
CA LEU A 43 -7.13 -11.29 -4.62
C LEU A 43 -8.13 -11.19 -3.48
N LYS A 44 -7.63 -11.25 -2.25
CA LYS A 44 -8.40 -11.26 -1.01
C LYS A 44 -8.26 -9.94 -0.26
N GLY A 45 -9.27 -9.58 0.52
CA GLY A 45 -9.23 -8.40 1.36
C GLY A 45 -10.24 -8.48 2.51
N ASP A 46 -10.03 -7.64 3.52
CA ASP A 46 -10.95 -7.44 4.64
C ASP A 46 -11.67 -6.11 4.46
N LEU A 47 -12.98 -6.14 4.49
CA LEU A 47 -13.84 -4.97 4.48
C LEU A 47 -14.44 -4.76 5.88
N PHE A 48 -14.05 -3.66 6.51
CA PHE A 48 -14.54 -3.20 7.80
C PHE A 48 -15.68 -2.20 7.58
N ALA A 49 -16.84 -2.47 8.17
CA ALA A 49 -17.99 -1.58 8.05
C ALA A 49 -17.74 -0.27 8.82
N GLY A 50 -17.98 0.86 8.16
CA GLY A 50 -18.06 2.18 8.76
C GLY A 50 -19.46 2.56 9.23
N ASP A 51 -19.73 3.85 9.37
CA ASP A 51 -21.06 4.36 9.69
C ASP A 51 -22.03 4.06 8.54
N GLU A 52 -23.28 3.68 8.85
CA GLU A 52 -24.28 3.21 7.88
C GLU A 52 -24.56 4.21 6.75
N ASP A 53 -24.60 5.51 7.05
CA ASP A 53 -24.84 6.58 6.07
C ASP A 53 -23.54 7.19 5.50
N SER A 54 -22.38 6.59 5.77
CA SER A 54 -21.09 7.12 5.33
C SER A 54 -20.80 6.72 3.89
N HIS A 55 -20.38 7.68 3.08
CA HIS A 55 -19.77 7.43 1.76
C HIS A 55 -18.25 7.56 1.77
N ARG A 56 -17.64 7.69 2.97
CA ARG A 56 -16.18 7.81 3.12
C ARG A 56 -15.54 6.45 3.18
N TRP A 57 -14.56 6.24 2.32
CA TRP A 57 -13.85 4.98 2.18
C TRP A 57 -12.34 5.15 2.30
N LEU A 58 -11.71 4.22 2.99
CA LEU A 58 -10.27 4.01 2.96
C LEU A 58 -9.96 2.73 2.18
N LEU A 59 -9.04 2.82 1.24
CA LEU A 59 -8.36 1.66 0.66
C LEU A 59 -6.91 1.67 1.15
N GLY A 60 -6.59 0.73 2.06
CA GLY A 60 -5.30 0.66 2.75
C GLY A 60 -4.38 -0.40 2.15
N ILE A 61 -3.18 -0.01 1.71
CA ILE A 61 -2.24 -0.86 0.97
C ILE A 61 -0.98 -1.12 1.81
N HIS A 62 -0.73 -2.40 2.14
CA HIS A 62 0.39 -2.82 2.98
C HIS A 62 1.75 -2.79 2.27
N GLY A 63 2.84 -2.88 3.05
CA GLY A 63 4.21 -2.91 2.59
C GLY A 63 4.70 -4.28 2.07
N TYR A 64 5.96 -4.32 1.65
CA TYR A 64 6.65 -5.53 1.18
C TYR A 64 6.64 -6.63 2.24
N THR A 65 6.37 -7.87 1.83
CA THR A 65 6.21 -9.04 2.71
C THR A 65 5.14 -8.91 3.80
N GLY A 66 4.38 -7.83 3.81
CA GLY A 66 3.27 -7.62 4.72
C GLY A 66 2.00 -8.33 4.27
N GLN A 67 0.91 -8.04 4.96
CA GLN A 67 -0.43 -8.54 4.66
C GLN A 67 -1.49 -7.55 5.13
N ARG A 68 -2.74 -7.77 4.75
CA ARG A 68 -3.88 -6.91 5.08
C ARG A 68 -4.01 -6.56 6.57
N SER A 69 -3.62 -7.48 7.48
CA SER A 69 -3.66 -7.23 8.92
C SER A 69 -2.67 -6.19 9.40
N ASP A 70 -1.59 -5.93 8.66
CA ASP A 70 -0.61 -4.91 9.03
C ASP A 70 -1.17 -3.50 8.91
N MET A 71 -2.25 -3.35 8.10
CA MET A 71 -2.96 -2.09 7.95
C MET A 71 -3.97 -1.80 9.08
N GLN A 72 -4.16 -2.70 10.04
CA GLN A 72 -5.22 -2.58 11.05
C GLN A 72 -5.08 -1.36 11.97
N ASN A 73 -3.86 -0.86 12.23
CA ASN A 73 -3.67 0.38 12.99
C ASN A 73 -4.24 1.59 12.22
N ILE A 74 -3.90 1.69 10.94
CA ILE A 74 -4.42 2.73 10.04
C ILE A 74 -5.93 2.54 9.84
N ALA A 75 -6.38 1.30 9.61
CA ALA A 75 -7.78 0.95 9.49
C ALA A 75 -8.59 1.42 10.71
N SER A 76 -8.08 1.16 11.93
CA SER A 76 -8.75 1.59 13.15
C SER A 76 -8.82 3.12 13.31
N PHE A 77 -7.80 3.83 12.83
CA PHE A 77 -7.79 5.29 12.84
C PHE A 77 -8.90 5.88 11.97
N TYR A 78 -9.05 5.40 10.73
CA TYR A 78 -10.10 5.85 9.84
C TYR A 78 -11.48 5.30 10.23
N GLY A 79 -11.56 4.03 10.63
CA GLY A 79 -12.82 3.40 11.03
C GLY A 79 -13.49 4.08 12.22
N LYS A 80 -12.71 4.53 13.21
CA LYS A 80 -13.22 5.35 14.34
C LYS A 80 -13.78 6.72 13.91
N GLN A 81 -13.50 7.16 12.70
CA GLN A 81 -14.04 8.38 12.11
C GLN A 81 -15.21 8.08 11.17
N GLY A 82 -15.74 6.85 11.17
CA GLY A 82 -16.90 6.42 10.38
C GLY A 82 -16.60 6.05 8.93
N TYR A 83 -15.32 5.85 8.55
CA TYR A 83 -14.98 5.34 7.23
C TYR A 83 -15.28 3.85 7.10
N HIS A 84 -15.80 3.43 5.94
CA HIS A 84 -15.64 2.06 5.50
C HIS A 84 -14.17 1.84 5.13
N VAL A 85 -13.60 0.72 5.55
CA VAL A 85 -12.17 0.46 5.32
C VAL A 85 -12.01 -0.85 4.58
N LEU A 86 -11.28 -0.82 3.47
CA LEU A 86 -10.89 -2.01 2.71
C LEU A 86 -9.36 -2.16 2.75
N THR A 87 -8.90 -3.30 3.24
CA THR A 87 -7.47 -3.65 3.26
C THR A 87 -7.27 -4.96 2.50
N PRO A 88 -6.75 -4.92 1.26
CA PRO A 88 -6.43 -6.12 0.51
C PRO A 88 -5.07 -6.70 0.90
N ASP A 89 -4.91 -8.01 0.74
CA ASP A 89 -3.61 -8.61 0.49
C ASP A 89 -3.20 -8.32 -0.94
N MET A 90 -2.05 -7.70 -1.13
CA MET A 90 -1.51 -7.45 -2.47
C MET A 90 -1.16 -8.77 -3.17
N ARG A 91 -1.03 -8.78 -4.50
CA ARG A 91 -0.62 -9.98 -5.24
C ARG A 91 0.63 -10.63 -4.66
N ALA A 92 0.67 -11.94 -4.60
CA ALA A 92 1.72 -12.76 -4.00
C ALA A 92 1.97 -12.52 -2.50
N HIS A 93 0.99 -11.95 -1.77
CA HIS A 93 1.02 -11.77 -0.31
C HIS A 93 -0.23 -12.35 0.34
N GLY A 94 -0.10 -12.71 1.63
CA GLY A 94 -1.20 -13.19 2.45
C GLY A 94 -1.96 -14.35 1.80
N GLU A 95 -3.27 -14.17 1.61
CA GLU A 95 -4.16 -15.15 0.96
C GLU A 95 -4.44 -14.84 -0.51
N SER A 96 -3.87 -13.76 -1.04
CA SER A 96 -3.96 -13.42 -2.46
C SER A 96 -3.05 -14.30 -3.32
N GLU A 97 -3.56 -14.68 -4.49
CA GLU A 97 -2.76 -15.43 -5.45
C GLU A 97 -1.63 -14.59 -6.06
N GLY A 98 -0.68 -15.26 -6.69
CA GLY A 98 0.44 -14.66 -7.40
C GLY A 98 1.73 -15.44 -7.18
N LYS A 99 2.67 -15.30 -8.14
CA LYS A 99 4.01 -15.92 -8.05
C LYS A 99 5.10 -14.89 -7.83
N TYR A 100 4.83 -13.64 -8.19
CA TYR A 100 5.80 -12.56 -8.18
C TYR A 100 5.17 -11.33 -7.56
N ILE A 101 5.91 -10.72 -6.66
CA ILE A 101 5.57 -9.41 -6.08
C ILE A 101 5.72 -8.36 -7.17
N GLY A 102 4.72 -7.53 -7.34
CA GLY A 102 4.67 -6.53 -8.42
C GLY A 102 5.44 -5.25 -8.11
N MET A 103 5.94 -5.09 -6.87
CA MET A 103 6.67 -3.91 -6.40
C MET A 103 5.93 -2.60 -6.72
N GLY A 104 4.62 -2.59 -6.54
CA GLY A 104 3.76 -1.45 -6.87
C GLY A 104 3.39 -1.34 -8.35
N TRP A 105 4.21 -1.84 -9.27
CA TRP A 105 3.98 -1.66 -10.70
C TRP A 105 2.86 -2.52 -11.27
N LEU A 106 2.84 -3.81 -10.93
CA LEU A 106 1.70 -4.67 -11.28
C LEU A 106 0.53 -4.40 -10.32
N ASP A 107 0.84 -4.22 -9.05
CA ASP A 107 -0.12 -3.99 -7.97
C ASP A 107 -1.02 -2.76 -8.22
N ARG A 108 -0.51 -1.71 -8.91
CA ARG A 108 -1.31 -0.54 -9.24
C ARG A 108 -2.58 -0.86 -10.03
N LYS A 109 -2.52 -1.90 -10.87
CA LYS A 109 -3.69 -2.35 -11.63
C LYS A 109 -4.71 -3.05 -10.75
N ASP A 110 -4.23 -3.81 -9.76
CA ASP A 110 -5.10 -4.45 -8.78
C ASP A 110 -5.81 -3.41 -7.91
N VAL A 111 -5.09 -2.34 -7.53
CA VAL A 111 -5.67 -1.22 -6.77
C VAL A 111 -6.79 -0.54 -7.56
N LEU A 112 -6.64 -0.35 -8.88
CA LEU A 112 -7.73 0.19 -9.71
C LEU A 112 -8.97 -0.70 -9.65
N GLN A 113 -8.82 -2.02 -9.67
CA GLN A 113 -9.95 -2.94 -9.56
C GLN A 113 -10.57 -2.97 -8.16
N TRP A 114 -9.78 -2.77 -7.11
CA TRP A 114 -10.31 -2.57 -5.76
C TRP A 114 -11.08 -1.25 -5.64
N ILE A 115 -10.66 -0.20 -6.34
CA ILE A 115 -11.43 1.06 -6.46
C ILE A 115 -12.77 0.78 -7.15
N ASP A 116 -12.76 0.06 -8.27
CA ASP A 116 -13.99 -0.32 -8.98
C ASP A 116 -14.92 -1.17 -8.11
N PHE A 117 -14.37 -2.09 -7.31
CA PHE A 117 -15.14 -2.88 -6.35
C PHE A 117 -15.83 -1.99 -5.30
N ILE A 118 -15.15 -0.97 -4.78
CA ILE A 118 -15.74 0.00 -3.84
C ILE A 118 -16.87 0.76 -4.53
N ILE A 119 -16.64 1.31 -5.72
CA ILE A 119 -17.62 2.10 -6.46
C ILE A 119 -18.86 1.28 -6.85
N ALA A 120 -18.67 -0.01 -7.16
CA ALA A 120 -19.79 -0.92 -7.44
C ALA A 120 -20.68 -1.15 -6.21
N ARG A 121 -20.13 -1.08 -4.99
CA ARG A 121 -20.88 -1.17 -3.72
C ARG A 121 -21.50 0.16 -3.31
N ASP A 122 -20.78 1.24 -3.53
CA ASP A 122 -21.18 2.60 -3.19
C ASP A 122 -20.79 3.57 -4.32
N PRO A 123 -21.71 3.84 -5.26
CA PRO A 123 -21.43 4.78 -6.35
C PRO A 123 -21.10 6.22 -5.91
N GLN A 124 -21.43 6.59 -4.66
CA GLN A 124 -21.12 7.89 -4.08
C GLN A 124 -19.84 7.88 -3.23
N ALA A 125 -19.10 6.78 -3.23
CA ALA A 125 -17.89 6.63 -2.44
C ALA A 125 -16.92 7.80 -2.64
N GLU A 126 -16.40 8.32 -1.53
CA GLU A 126 -15.28 9.25 -1.44
C GLU A 126 -14.08 8.49 -0.91
N ILE A 127 -13.17 8.12 -1.80
CA ILE A 127 -12.11 7.16 -1.54
C ILE A 127 -10.80 7.89 -1.23
N ILE A 128 -10.18 7.54 -0.10
CA ILE A 128 -8.79 7.86 0.22
C ILE A 128 -7.96 6.59 0.00
N LEU A 129 -6.89 6.70 -0.76
CA LEU A 129 -5.86 5.66 -0.85
C LEU A 129 -4.79 5.94 0.20
N HIS A 130 -4.41 4.97 1.01
CA HIS A 130 -3.33 5.10 1.97
C HIS A 130 -2.40 3.89 1.86
N GLY A 131 -1.18 4.12 1.45
CA GLY A 131 -0.17 3.07 1.28
C GLY A 131 1.04 3.29 2.16
N VAL A 132 1.60 2.19 2.71
CA VAL A 132 2.78 2.21 3.56
C VAL A 132 3.92 1.47 2.87
N SER A 133 5.12 2.04 2.81
CA SER A 133 6.32 1.45 2.22
C SER A 133 6.09 1.05 0.74
N MET A 134 6.21 -0.23 0.36
CA MET A 134 5.81 -0.69 -0.98
C MET A 134 4.37 -0.26 -1.32
N GLY A 135 3.46 -0.25 -0.34
CA GLY A 135 2.10 0.27 -0.52
C GLY A 135 2.09 1.77 -0.82
N GLY A 136 2.98 2.55 -0.19
CA GLY A 136 3.21 3.96 -0.49
C GLY A 136 3.66 4.17 -1.94
N ALA A 137 4.66 3.40 -2.38
CA ALA A 137 5.09 3.40 -3.78
C ALA A 137 3.95 2.97 -4.73
N THR A 138 3.12 1.99 -4.30
CA THR A 138 1.97 1.53 -5.09
C THR A 138 0.96 2.64 -5.31
N VAL A 139 0.54 3.36 -4.25
CA VAL A 139 -0.44 4.45 -4.40
C VAL A 139 0.12 5.63 -5.17
N MET A 140 1.43 5.90 -5.07
CA MET A 140 2.10 6.85 -5.96
C MET A 140 2.05 6.40 -7.43
N MET A 141 2.27 5.11 -7.71
CA MET A 141 2.19 4.57 -9.07
C MET A 141 0.74 4.58 -9.61
N VAL A 142 -0.24 4.34 -8.75
CA VAL A 142 -1.68 4.47 -9.08
C VAL A 142 -2.04 5.91 -9.44
N SER A 143 -1.44 6.91 -8.80
CA SER A 143 -1.79 8.32 -8.99
C SER A 143 -1.57 8.83 -10.42
N GLY A 144 -0.76 8.15 -11.20
CA GLY A 144 -0.49 8.48 -12.60
C GLY A 144 -1.40 7.77 -13.62
N GLU A 145 -2.32 6.94 -13.15
CA GLU A 145 -3.36 6.30 -13.97
C GLU A 145 -4.61 7.21 -14.08
N GLU A 146 -5.54 6.88 -14.95
CA GLU A 146 -6.83 7.56 -15.03
C GLU A 146 -7.71 7.14 -13.83
N LEU A 147 -7.82 8.01 -12.83
CA LEU A 147 -8.58 7.75 -11.62
C LEU A 147 -10.02 8.30 -11.73
N PRO A 148 -11.03 7.57 -11.23
CA PRO A 148 -12.39 8.07 -11.14
C PRO A 148 -12.48 9.24 -10.14
N GLU A 149 -13.46 10.12 -10.34
CA GLU A 149 -13.71 11.27 -9.45
C GLU A 149 -13.99 10.89 -7.98
N ASN A 150 -14.30 9.62 -7.75
CA ASN A 150 -14.48 9.04 -6.41
C ASN A 150 -13.20 9.07 -5.59
N VAL A 151 -12.01 9.03 -6.20
CA VAL A 151 -10.73 9.12 -5.48
C VAL A 151 -10.47 10.58 -5.13
N LYS A 152 -10.55 10.91 -3.82
CA LYS A 152 -10.46 12.28 -3.32
C LYS A 152 -9.07 12.66 -2.83
N GLY A 153 -8.25 11.68 -2.47
CA GLY A 153 -6.92 11.94 -1.95
C GLY A 153 -6.08 10.68 -1.83
N ILE A 154 -4.79 10.87 -1.77
CA ILE A 154 -3.80 9.79 -1.65
C ILE A 154 -2.84 10.16 -0.51
N VAL A 155 -2.62 9.21 0.40
CA VAL A 155 -1.63 9.32 1.47
C VAL A 155 -0.53 8.30 1.16
N GLU A 156 0.64 8.81 0.93
CA GLU A 156 1.86 8.05 0.74
C GLU A 156 2.66 8.10 2.05
N ASP A 157 3.00 6.95 2.61
CA ASP A 157 3.74 6.81 3.85
C ASP A 157 5.00 5.97 3.60
N CYS A 158 6.16 6.60 3.64
CA CYS A 158 7.51 6.04 3.44
C CYS A 158 7.68 5.13 2.22
N GLY A 159 7.19 5.55 1.05
CA GLY A 159 7.36 4.82 -0.21
C GLY A 159 8.63 5.23 -0.97
N TYR A 160 9.08 4.38 -1.88
CA TYR A 160 10.28 4.59 -2.69
C TYR A 160 9.99 5.25 -4.04
N THR A 161 11.04 5.85 -4.62
CA THR A 161 11.00 6.62 -5.87
C THR A 161 10.80 5.75 -7.11
N SER A 162 11.46 4.58 -7.15
CA SER A 162 11.32 3.59 -8.21
C SER A 162 11.79 2.22 -7.77
N VAL A 163 11.34 1.17 -8.48
CA VAL A 163 11.81 -0.20 -8.23
C VAL A 163 13.30 -0.36 -8.54
N TRP A 164 13.80 0.39 -9.52
CA TRP A 164 15.22 0.37 -9.83
C TRP A 164 16.05 0.97 -8.70
N ASP A 165 15.64 2.11 -8.17
CA ASP A 165 16.39 2.81 -7.12
C ASP A 165 16.41 2.02 -5.82
N ILE A 166 15.25 1.54 -5.33
CA ILE A 166 15.21 0.74 -4.10
C ILE A 166 16.08 -0.54 -4.21
N PHE A 167 16.06 -1.24 -5.35
CA PHE A 167 16.91 -2.41 -5.52
C PHE A 167 18.40 -2.07 -5.67
N ALA A 168 18.73 -0.89 -6.24
CA ALA A 168 20.10 -0.42 -6.32
C ALA A 168 20.68 -0.11 -4.93
N ASP A 169 19.89 0.57 -4.11
CA ASP A 169 20.25 0.93 -2.74
C ASP A 169 20.38 -0.30 -1.84
N GLU A 170 19.42 -1.23 -1.90
CA GLU A 170 19.46 -2.51 -1.19
C GLU A 170 20.67 -3.37 -1.62
N LEU A 171 20.97 -3.42 -2.92
CA LEU A 171 22.14 -4.17 -3.42
C LEU A 171 23.46 -3.59 -2.88
N ALA A 172 23.56 -2.26 -2.84
CA ALA A 172 24.71 -1.58 -2.29
C ALA A 172 24.80 -1.73 -0.76
N TYR A 173 23.69 -1.57 -0.06
CA TYR A 173 23.65 -1.59 1.41
C TYR A 173 23.89 -2.99 1.99
N LEU A 174 23.16 -4.00 1.48
CA LEU A 174 23.20 -5.36 2.05
C LEU A 174 24.38 -6.18 1.52
N PHE A 175 24.74 -6.00 0.26
CA PHE A 175 25.71 -6.88 -0.40
C PHE A 175 27.01 -6.16 -0.79
N HIS A 176 27.06 -4.84 -0.68
CA HIS A 176 28.20 -4.02 -1.11
C HIS A 176 28.57 -4.26 -2.58
N LEU A 177 27.56 -4.53 -3.42
CA LEU A 177 27.75 -4.82 -4.84
C LEU A 177 27.31 -3.64 -5.72
N PRO A 178 28.01 -3.44 -6.87
CA PRO A 178 27.58 -2.46 -7.84
C PRO A 178 26.30 -2.94 -8.57
N THR A 179 25.51 -2.00 -9.07
CA THR A 179 24.30 -2.28 -9.83
C THR A 179 24.56 -3.12 -11.07
N PHE A 180 25.62 -2.77 -11.84
CA PHE A 180 26.02 -3.53 -13.02
C PHE A 180 27.00 -4.65 -12.65
N PRO A 181 26.83 -5.88 -13.16
CA PRO A 181 25.74 -6.33 -14.07
C PRO A 181 24.55 -6.95 -13.34
N MET A 182 24.56 -6.98 -12.00
CA MET A 182 23.62 -7.78 -11.19
C MET A 182 22.18 -7.29 -11.38
N LEU A 183 21.95 -5.99 -11.20
CA LEU A 183 20.61 -5.42 -11.30
C LEU A 183 20.07 -5.45 -12.73
N ASP A 184 20.96 -5.30 -13.72
CA ASP A 184 20.58 -5.45 -15.14
C ASP A 184 20.13 -6.87 -15.48
N ALA A 185 20.82 -7.88 -14.93
CA ALA A 185 20.42 -9.27 -15.08
C ALA A 185 19.10 -9.57 -14.36
N ALA A 186 18.92 -9.04 -13.13
CA ALA A 186 17.67 -9.16 -12.37
C ALA A 186 16.50 -8.51 -13.12
N ASN A 187 16.71 -7.32 -13.66
CA ASN A 187 15.71 -6.61 -14.46
C ASN A 187 15.31 -7.39 -15.72
N LEU A 188 16.28 -7.96 -16.44
CA LEU A 188 15.99 -8.81 -17.60
C LEU A 188 15.16 -10.04 -17.18
N MET A 189 15.49 -10.65 -16.05
CA MET A 189 14.74 -11.79 -15.52
C MET A 189 13.32 -11.40 -15.10
N SER A 190 13.14 -10.24 -14.47
CA SER A 190 11.83 -9.68 -14.14
C SER A 190 10.97 -9.50 -15.39
N LYS A 191 11.51 -8.90 -16.44
CA LYS A 191 10.80 -8.73 -17.73
C LYS A 191 10.32 -10.05 -18.32
N ILE A 192 11.15 -11.11 -18.25
CA ILE A 192 10.83 -12.42 -18.82
C ILE A 192 9.84 -13.20 -17.94
N ARG A 193 9.94 -13.13 -16.62
CA ARG A 193 9.19 -13.98 -15.69
C ARG A 193 8.02 -13.29 -15.02
N ALA A 194 8.20 -12.04 -14.62
CA ALA A 194 7.19 -11.26 -13.91
C ALA A 194 6.46 -10.26 -14.81
N GLY A 195 6.98 -10.01 -16.02
CA GLY A 195 6.32 -9.19 -17.03
C GLY A 195 6.47 -7.69 -16.85
N TYR A 196 7.42 -7.20 -16.01
CA TYR A 196 7.64 -5.76 -15.83
C TYR A 196 9.12 -5.38 -15.75
N ASP A 197 9.39 -4.13 -16.10
CA ASP A 197 10.73 -3.51 -16.11
C ASP A 197 10.90 -2.63 -14.86
N PHE A 198 11.96 -2.83 -14.10
CA PHE A 198 12.28 -2.04 -12.91
C PHE A 198 12.46 -0.54 -13.20
N ARG A 199 12.95 -0.17 -14.41
CA ARG A 199 13.16 1.22 -14.81
C ARG A 199 11.86 1.92 -15.24
N GLU A 200 10.86 1.14 -15.69
CA GLU A 200 9.53 1.65 -16.00
C GLU A 200 8.71 1.85 -14.71
N ALA A 201 8.93 0.99 -13.72
CA ALA A 201 8.26 1.01 -12.43
C ALA A 201 8.77 2.17 -11.55
N SER A 202 8.33 3.39 -11.88
CA SER A 202 8.77 4.63 -11.24
C SER A 202 7.58 5.39 -10.65
N ALA A 203 7.55 5.50 -9.32
CA ALA A 203 6.57 6.26 -8.57
C ALA A 203 6.66 7.76 -8.93
N VAL A 204 7.87 8.32 -9.00
CA VAL A 204 8.09 9.74 -9.34
C VAL A 204 7.52 10.09 -10.71
N LYS A 205 7.70 9.23 -11.72
CA LYS A 205 7.16 9.48 -13.07
C LYS A 205 5.63 9.43 -13.08
N GLN A 206 5.02 8.64 -12.22
CA GLN A 206 3.57 8.55 -12.11
C GLN A 206 2.99 9.72 -11.31
N VAL A 207 3.60 10.08 -10.19
CA VAL A 207 3.20 11.26 -9.41
C VAL A 207 3.21 12.54 -10.25
N ALA A 208 4.17 12.68 -11.18
CA ALA A 208 4.22 13.82 -12.09
C ALA A 208 2.98 13.96 -13.02
N LYS A 209 2.16 12.90 -13.15
CA LYS A 209 0.92 12.90 -13.93
C LYS A 209 -0.32 13.06 -13.04
N SER A 210 -0.15 12.96 -11.71
CA SER A 210 -1.27 12.95 -10.77
C SER A 210 -2.07 14.25 -10.83
N THR A 211 -3.39 14.10 -10.81
CA THR A 211 -4.35 15.20 -10.68
C THR A 211 -5.08 15.17 -9.34
N VAL A 212 -4.83 14.14 -8.52
CA VAL A 212 -5.43 13.96 -7.20
C VAL A 212 -4.52 14.54 -6.13
N PRO A 213 -5.05 15.25 -5.12
CA PRO A 213 -4.25 15.73 -4.00
C PRO A 213 -3.52 14.59 -3.28
N MET A 214 -2.24 14.81 -2.94
CA MET A 214 -1.42 13.82 -2.26
C MET A 214 -0.80 14.41 -0.98
N VAL A 215 -0.72 13.58 0.05
CA VAL A 215 0.04 13.82 1.27
C VAL A 215 1.21 12.84 1.30
N PHE A 216 2.40 13.35 1.55
CA PHE A 216 3.64 12.58 1.68
C PHE A 216 4.08 12.60 3.14
N ILE A 217 4.32 11.40 3.68
CA ILE A 217 4.81 11.19 5.05
C ILE A 217 6.12 10.41 4.91
N HIS A 218 7.21 10.98 5.43
CA HIS A 218 8.51 10.30 5.35
C HIS A 218 9.37 10.67 6.55
N GLY A 219 10.09 9.70 7.10
CA GLY A 219 11.01 9.94 8.21
C GLY A 219 12.26 10.67 7.74
N SER A 220 12.66 11.75 8.44
CA SER A 220 13.89 12.51 8.10
C SER A 220 15.18 11.68 8.25
N GLU A 221 15.14 10.62 9.01
CA GLU A 221 16.25 9.69 9.25
C GLU A 221 16.03 8.33 8.60
N ASP A 222 15.07 8.23 7.68
CA ASP A 222 14.85 7.01 6.92
C ASP A 222 16.02 6.79 5.96
N ASN A 223 16.73 5.68 6.17
CA ASN A 223 17.89 5.29 5.36
C ASN A 223 17.60 4.03 4.55
N PHE A 224 16.35 3.55 4.56
CA PHE A 224 15.94 2.33 3.88
C PHE A 224 15.26 2.63 2.54
N VAL A 225 14.44 3.67 2.47
CA VAL A 225 13.69 4.10 1.27
C VAL A 225 13.88 5.59 1.00
#